data_5e8e2bd5bff6a04d4c31e25bee94a008
#
_entry.id   5e8e2bd5bff6a04d4c31e25bee94a008
#
_cell.length_a   1.000
_cell.length_b   1.000
_cell.length_c   1.000
_cell.angle_alpha   90.00
_cell.angle_beta   90.00
_cell.angle_gamma   90.00
#
_symmetry.space_group_name_H-M   'P 1'
#
loop_
_entity.id
_entity.type
_entity.pdbx_description
1 polymer ?
#
loop_
_entity_poly.entity_id
_entity_poly.type
_entity_poly.pdbx_seq_one_letter_code
_entity_poly.pdbx_strand_id
1 'polypeptide(L)'
;MPVRSRLASICFCAVIVLSAAAYAAPHVVSIQPQRQLINVPTNGSIQVTFDEPIDTLSVSPLTFRIFGRWSGPASGNRTVSGNTITFTPNQPFFAGEWVTVNLSRGIKNISGEPMTQGFAWNFWIQSKTGNLNLQYARRVTTRQGTETWTQPYGGYAGDLNNDGATDLTVPCEHTGDARIFMNDGTGTYSTFRVETLVPASQSSPNEGADFNNDGEIDIVFGDSNGNNISVLLGDGTGNFFSKTFHTGGNSMRGVGVVDLNGDGWDDIVTANLSSNNLSIFMNNGDGTFPASGVAKEAGGNGEVSIAIADANNDGLLDVFCGTYNTPYVVIILLSDGNGGLVAQPGVASGAHPWLQITCGDFNNDSNVDTAINHVFTNAMGVLMGNGSGGLAPVQIYPTGENPYAIDAADIDGDGDLELVSSCFGNAVWTIYENVNGVFVNPRTIDSDRSGSCAVMHDWDMDGDIDLSGFDETHDWIYFYENTPTTATVTPGAGARGTLAQNHPNPFNPSTAIRFELSREADVTLAVYDVSGAEVARIAQGRYPAGSHEVRWNGVDARGNRAASGVYFYRLLSENTDLTRKMVLLK
;
A
#
# COMPACT_ATOMS: atom_id res chain seq x y z
N MET A 1 21.01 97.53 1.63
CA MET A 1 21.45 96.29 1.03
C MET A 1 20.76 95.14 1.72
N PRO A 2 19.86 94.38 1.03
CA PRO A 2 19.09 93.31 1.70
C PRO A 2 19.83 91.99 1.65
N VAL A 3 19.84 91.32 2.83
CA VAL A 3 20.35 89.98 3.04
C VAL A 3 19.35 88.98 2.49
N ARG A 4 19.76 88.12 1.54
CA ARG A 4 18.94 87.02 1.00
C ARG A 4 19.13 85.77 1.88
N SER A 5 18.08 85.36 2.57
CA SER A 5 17.98 84.04 3.20
C SER A 5 17.73 82.95 2.17
N ARG A 6 18.56 81.94 2.10
CA ARG A 6 18.33 80.70 1.34
C ARG A 6 17.63 79.71 2.23
N LEU A 7 16.39 79.36 1.92
CA LEU A 7 15.69 78.17 2.46
C LEU A 7 16.24 76.93 1.71
N ALA A 8 16.82 76.04 2.48
CA ALA A 8 17.17 74.70 2.00
C ALA A 8 15.94 73.79 2.23
N SER A 9 15.31 73.31 1.12
CA SER A 9 14.30 72.26 1.18
C SER A 9 15.01 70.92 1.42
N ILE A 10 14.77 70.33 2.59
CA ILE A 10 15.13 68.93 2.90
C ILE A 10 14.01 68.04 2.40
N CYS A 11 14.30 67.31 1.32
CA CYS A 11 13.42 66.25 0.81
C CYS A 11 13.61 65.00 1.69
N PHE A 12 12.65 64.65 2.53
CA PHE A 12 12.62 63.39 3.24
C PHE A 12 12.11 62.29 2.27
N CYS A 13 13.04 61.50 1.72
CA CYS A 13 12.68 60.24 1.12
C CYS A 13 12.34 59.23 2.23
N ALA A 14 11.07 58.97 2.44
CA ALA A 14 10.63 57.83 3.25
C ALA A 14 10.96 56.55 2.49
N VAL A 15 11.99 55.83 2.89
CA VAL A 15 12.24 54.45 2.47
C VAL A 15 11.24 53.58 3.19
N ILE A 16 10.16 53.19 2.52
CA ILE A 16 9.26 52.14 3.00
C ILE A 16 10.07 50.83 2.88
N VAL A 17 10.66 50.38 3.98
CA VAL A 17 11.13 49.04 4.11
C VAL A 17 9.91 48.14 4.29
N LEU A 18 9.40 47.58 3.19
CA LEU A 18 8.50 46.45 3.28
C LEU A 18 9.34 45.31 3.87
N SER A 19 9.14 45.03 5.15
CA SER A 19 9.59 43.76 5.71
C SER A 19 8.80 42.68 4.99
N ALA A 20 9.42 41.99 4.01
CA ALA A 20 8.89 40.73 3.54
C ALA A 20 8.75 39.83 4.79
N ALA A 21 7.53 39.43 5.11
CA ALA A 21 7.32 38.38 6.08
C ALA A 21 8.11 37.19 5.55
N ALA A 22 9.13 36.75 6.25
CA ALA A 22 9.81 35.50 5.94
C ALA A 22 8.79 34.39 6.25
N TYR A 23 8.26 33.76 5.23
CA TYR A 23 7.47 32.55 5.40
C TYR A 23 8.37 31.43 5.91
N ALA A 24 7.83 30.57 6.77
CA ALA A 24 8.50 29.32 7.16
C ALA A 24 8.54 28.35 5.97
N ALA A 25 9.30 27.29 6.08
CA ALA A 25 9.23 26.20 5.13
C ALA A 25 7.81 25.58 5.13
N PRO A 26 7.22 25.24 3.98
CA PRO A 26 5.87 24.71 3.93
C PRO A 26 5.79 23.32 4.57
N HIS A 27 4.74 23.07 5.37
CA HIS A 27 4.44 21.80 5.99
C HIS A 27 3.07 21.30 5.54
N VAL A 28 2.93 19.98 5.36
CA VAL A 28 1.65 19.35 5.04
C VAL A 28 0.73 19.39 6.26
N VAL A 29 -0.49 19.90 6.10
CA VAL A 29 -1.49 19.97 7.17
C VAL A 29 -2.69 19.06 6.94
N SER A 30 -2.97 18.69 5.69
CA SER A 30 -3.98 17.69 5.37
C SER A 30 -3.76 17.05 4.01
N ILE A 31 -4.21 15.82 3.88
CA ILE A 31 -4.13 15.00 2.68
C ILE A 31 -5.50 14.40 2.37
N GLN A 32 -5.75 14.15 1.09
CA GLN A 32 -6.90 13.39 0.62
C GLN A 32 -6.50 12.63 -0.66
N PRO A 33 -6.69 11.30 -0.74
CA PRO A 33 -7.28 10.42 0.30
C PRO A 33 -6.48 10.42 1.61
N GLN A 34 -7.12 10.01 2.72
CA GLN A 34 -6.41 9.82 3.99
C GLN A 34 -5.46 8.63 3.89
N ARG A 35 -4.45 8.58 4.78
CA ARG A 35 -3.54 7.43 4.91
C ARG A 35 -4.32 6.16 5.11
N GLN A 36 -3.86 5.09 4.48
CA GLN A 36 -4.40 3.74 4.59
C GLN A 36 -5.90 3.63 4.25
N LEU A 37 -6.50 4.67 3.66
CA LEU A 37 -7.91 4.62 3.26
C LEU A 37 -8.09 3.55 2.18
N ILE A 38 -9.02 2.64 2.41
CA ILE A 38 -9.46 1.63 1.45
C ILE A 38 -10.69 2.17 0.71
N ASN A 39 -10.98 1.66 -0.49
CA ASN A 39 -12.12 2.07 -1.33
C ASN A 39 -12.02 3.50 -1.91
N VAL A 40 -10.82 3.95 -2.26
CA VAL A 40 -10.65 5.18 -3.02
C VAL A 40 -11.10 4.96 -4.47
N PRO A 41 -11.95 5.82 -5.06
CA PRO A 41 -12.37 5.65 -6.45
C PRO A 41 -11.20 5.63 -7.43
N THR A 42 -11.25 4.77 -8.45
CA THR A 42 -10.19 4.60 -9.45
C THR A 42 -9.78 5.89 -10.17
N ASN A 43 -10.68 6.87 -10.27
CA ASN A 43 -10.44 8.19 -10.86
C ASN A 43 -10.42 9.31 -9.83
N GLY A 44 -10.24 8.98 -8.56
CA GLY A 44 -10.23 9.93 -7.44
C GLY A 44 -9.11 10.96 -7.59
N SER A 45 -9.41 12.24 -7.28
CA SER A 45 -8.37 13.26 -7.21
C SER A 45 -7.60 13.16 -5.90
N ILE A 46 -6.30 13.50 -5.95
CA ILE A 46 -5.41 13.52 -4.78
C ILE A 46 -5.14 14.98 -4.41
N GLN A 47 -5.31 15.33 -3.13
CA GLN A 47 -5.12 16.70 -2.66
C GLN A 47 -4.17 16.75 -1.47
N VAL A 48 -3.33 17.79 -1.44
CA VAL A 48 -2.44 18.10 -0.34
C VAL A 48 -2.59 19.57 0.01
N THR A 49 -2.84 19.85 1.26
CA THR A 49 -2.94 21.22 1.78
C THR A 49 -1.77 21.50 2.73
N PHE A 50 -1.14 22.63 2.54
CA PHE A 50 0.00 23.11 3.32
C PHE A 50 -0.43 24.26 4.25
N ASP A 51 0.40 24.57 5.24
CA ASP A 51 0.25 25.74 6.12
C ASP A 51 0.63 27.06 5.43
N GLU A 52 1.37 27.01 4.30
CA GLU A 52 1.84 28.15 3.52
C GLU A 52 1.38 28.06 2.05
N PRO A 53 1.22 29.21 1.35
CA PRO A 53 0.95 29.21 -0.08
C PRO A 53 2.11 28.63 -0.88
N ILE A 54 1.82 27.76 -1.86
CA ILE A 54 2.78 27.00 -2.65
C ILE A 54 3.11 27.74 -3.96
N ASP A 55 4.39 27.76 -4.31
CA ASP A 55 4.87 28.20 -5.62
C ASP A 55 4.50 27.17 -6.69
N THR A 56 3.61 27.55 -7.60
CA THR A 56 3.14 26.70 -8.70
C THR A 56 4.30 26.13 -9.54
N LEU A 57 5.39 26.87 -9.69
CA LEU A 57 6.55 26.43 -10.50
C LEU A 57 7.37 25.33 -9.82
N SER A 58 7.20 25.15 -8.52
CA SER A 58 7.86 24.07 -7.77
C SER A 58 7.13 22.74 -7.85
N VAL A 59 5.89 22.70 -8.37
CA VAL A 59 5.07 21.50 -8.46
C VAL A 59 5.23 20.87 -9.85
N SER A 60 5.77 19.67 -9.88
CA SER A 60 6.08 18.93 -11.09
C SER A 60 5.88 17.42 -10.89
N PRO A 61 5.95 16.58 -11.93
CA PRO A 61 5.98 15.12 -11.76
C PRO A 61 7.10 14.61 -10.84
N LEU A 62 8.24 15.28 -10.78
CA LEU A 62 9.36 14.93 -9.91
C LEU A 62 9.15 15.35 -8.44
N THR A 63 8.40 16.41 -8.18
CA THR A 63 8.22 16.93 -6.81
C THR A 63 6.90 16.49 -6.16
N PHE A 64 5.93 16.05 -6.96
CA PHE A 64 4.68 15.46 -6.52
C PHE A 64 4.43 14.22 -7.38
N ARG A 65 4.97 13.09 -6.95
CA ARG A 65 4.90 11.79 -7.62
C ARG A 65 3.74 10.98 -7.07
N ILE A 66 3.12 10.22 -7.93
CA ILE A 66 2.10 9.23 -7.58
C ILE A 66 2.45 7.94 -8.33
N PHE A 67 2.51 6.84 -7.62
CA PHE A 67 2.83 5.54 -8.17
C PHE A 67 1.77 4.52 -7.73
N GLY A 68 1.05 3.95 -8.68
CA GLY A 68 0.18 2.80 -8.46
C GLY A 68 1.01 1.51 -8.57
N ARG A 69 0.84 0.58 -7.63
CA ARG A 69 1.64 -0.66 -7.60
C ARG A 69 1.57 -1.42 -8.92
N TRP A 70 0.42 -1.37 -9.60
CA TRP A 70 0.21 -2.08 -10.86
C TRP A 70 0.13 -1.13 -12.06
N SER A 71 -0.49 0.04 -11.91
CA SER A 71 -0.60 1.04 -12.98
C SER A 71 0.68 1.83 -13.21
N GLY A 72 1.67 1.72 -12.33
CA GLY A 72 2.94 2.45 -12.43
C GLY A 72 2.83 3.96 -12.14
N PRO A 73 3.73 4.76 -12.74
CA PRO A 73 3.77 6.21 -12.54
C PRO A 73 2.53 6.89 -13.09
N ALA A 74 1.74 7.54 -12.22
CA ALA A 74 0.48 8.17 -12.62
C ALA A 74 0.70 9.48 -13.38
N SER A 75 0.27 9.52 -14.63
CA SER A 75 0.17 10.77 -15.41
C SER A 75 -1.09 11.55 -15.03
N GLY A 76 -1.00 12.88 -14.96
CA GLY A 76 -2.16 13.70 -14.58
C GLY A 76 -1.88 15.18 -14.50
N ASN A 77 -2.96 15.94 -14.32
CA ASN A 77 -2.91 17.38 -14.16
C ASN A 77 -2.69 17.78 -12.71
N ARG A 78 -1.66 18.60 -12.45
CA ARG A 78 -1.33 19.17 -11.15
C ARG A 78 -1.72 20.65 -11.14
N THR A 79 -2.61 21.03 -10.24
CA THR A 79 -3.07 22.43 -10.08
C THR A 79 -2.78 22.91 -8.67
N VAL A 80 -2.42 24.19 -8.55
CA VAL A 80 -2.17 24.84 -7.25
C VAL A 80 -3.17 25.96 -7.06
N SER A 81 -3.84 25.96 -5.91
CA SER A 81 -4.78 27.02 -5.50
C SER A 81 -4.44 27.45 -4.07
N GLY A 82 -3.72 28.57 -3.94
CA GLY A 82 -3.24 29.06 -2.65
C GLY A 82 -2.25 28.07 -2.01
N ASN A 83 -2.66 27.42 -0.95
CA ASN A 83 -1.87 26.45 -0.20
C ASN A 83 -2.24 24.98 -0.51
N THR A 84 -3.06 24.73 -1.52
CA THR A 84 -3.52 23.36 -1.87
C THR A 84 -3.04 22.98 -3.26
N ILE A 85 -2.41 21.81 -3.36
CA ILE A 85 -2.11 21.13 -4.63
C ILE A 85 -3.18 20.08 -4.85
N THR A 86 -3.70 20.00 -6.07
CA THR A 86 -4.63 18.95 -6.51
C THR A 86 -4.04 18.24 -7.71
N PHE A 87 -3.98 16.92 -7.66
CA PHE A 87 -3.68 16.05 -8.79
C PHE A 87 -4.98 15.39 -9.27
N THR A 88 -5.18 15.40 -10.59
CA THR A 88 -6.29 14.69 -11.25
C THR A 88 -5.67 13.73 -12.26
N PRO A 89 -5.83 12.41 -12.09
CA PRO A 89 -5.24 11.42 -12.98
C PRO A 89 -5.84 11.51 -14.40
N ASN A 90 -5.02 11.28 -15.42
CA ASN A 90 -5.45 11.21 -16.81
C ASN A 90 -6.08 9.86 -17.15
N GLN A 91 -5.64 8.81 -16.48
CA GLN A 91 -6.17 7.44 -16.57
C GLN A 91 -6.61 6.98 -15.18
N PRO A 92 -7.63 6.14 -15.07
CA PRO A 92 -7.98 5.52 -13.80
C PRO A 92 -6.82 4.67 -13.26
N PHE A 93 -6.68 4.61 -11.94
CA PHE A 93 -5.87 3.61 -11.28
C PHE A 93 -6.51 2.21 -11.44
N PHE A 94 -5.72 1.17 -11.30
CA PHE A 94 -6.25 -0.19 -11.35
C PHE A 94 -7.04 -0.52 -10.07
N ALA A 95 -8.08 -1.34 -10.23
CA ALA A 95 -8.92 -1.73 -9.11
C ALA A 95 -8.11 -2.49 -8.05
N GLY A 96 -8.30 -2.16 -6.78
CA GLY A 96 -7.65 -2.82 -5.65
C GLY A 96 -6.15 -2.53 -5.47
N GLU A 97 -5.53 -1.70 -6.31
CA GLU A 97 -4.10 -1.43 -6.17
C GLU A 97 -3.77 -0.49 -4.99
N TRP A 98 -2.60 -0.69 -4.47
CA TRP A 98 -1.97 0.21 -3.51
C TRP A 98 -1.32 1.38 -4.24
N VAL A 99 -1.66 2.61 -3.85
CA VAL A 99 -1.09 3.83 -4.44
C VAL A 99 -0.22 4.54 -3.42
N THR A 100 1.01 4.83 -3.82
CA THR A 100 1.96 5.65 -3.06
C THR A 100 2.00 7.05 -3.62
N VAL A 101 1.85 8.05 -2.75
CA VAL A 101 2.05 9.46 -3.08
C VAL A 101 3.29 9.96 -2.39
N ASN A 102 4.15 10.63 -3.13
CA ASN A 102 5.43 11.14 -2.64
C ASN A 102 5.61 12.63 -2.99
N LEU A 103 5.84 13.46 -1.98
CA LEU A 103 6.19 14.87 -2.10
C LEU A 103 7.67 15.03 -1.74
N SER A 104 8.48 15.50 -2.70
CA SER A 104 9.88 15.76 -2.42
C SER A 104 10.09 17.12 -1.78
N ARG A 105 11.28 17.30 -1.18
CA ARG A 105 11.74 18.60 -0.68
C ARG A 105 11.82 19.71 -1.75
N GLY A 106 11.65 19.34 -3.03
CA GLY A 106 11.60 20.28 -4.14
C GLY A 106 10.37 21.21 -4.15
N ILE A 107 9.31 20.87 -3.41
CA ILE A 107 8.13 21.75 -3.26
C ILE A 107 8.50 22.96 -2.41
N LYS A 108 8.14 24.17 -2.90
CA LYS A 108 8.48 25.45 -2.28
C LYS A 108 7.24 26.30 -2.01
N ASN A 109 7.32 27.14 -0.99
CA ASN A 109 6.38 28.22 -0.81
C ASN A 109 6.65 29.38 -1.79
N ILE A 110 5.74 30.36 -1.85
CA ILE A 110 5.84 31.55 -2.75
C ILE A 110 7.06 32.44 -2.45
N SER A 111 7.74 32.27 -1.33
CA SER A 111 9.00 32.96 -0.99
C SER A 111 10.24 32.19 -1.43
N GLY A 112 10.06 30.97 -1.99
CA GLY A 112 11.14 30.12 -2.47
C GLY A 112 11.74 29.18 -1.43
N GLU A 113 11.19 29.14 -0.20
CA GLU A 113 11.65 28.22 0.85
C GLU A 113 11.11 26.81 0.56
N PRO A 114 11.98 25.79 0.49
CA PRO A 114 11.59 24.41 0.23
C PRO A 114 11.03 23.73 1.48
N MET A 115 10.31 22.61 1.29
CA MET A 115 9.99 21.69 2.39
C MET A 115 11.27 21.24 3.12
N THR A 116 11.17 21.08 4.44
CA THR A 116 12.32 20.65 5.26
C THR A 116 12.63 19.16 5.10
N GLN A 117 11.61 18.35 4.79
CA GLN A 117 11.70 16.91 4.54
C GLN A 117 10.67 16.52 3.47
N GLY A 118 10.83 15.35 2.88
CA GLY A 118 9.81 14.74 2.03
C GLY A 118 8.55 14.41 2.82
N PHE A 119 7.48 14.06 2.11
CA PHE A 119 6.24 13.60 2.74
C PHE A 119 5.57 12.57 1.83
N ALA A 120 5.24 11.40 2.36
CA ALA A 120 4.62 10.34 1.61
C ALA A 120 3.46 9.70 2.38
N TRP A 121 2.53 9.10 1.66
CA TRP A 121 1.47 8.27 2.23
C TRP A 121 0.92 7.30 1.20
N ASN A 122 0.18 6.31 1.68
CA ASN A 122 -0.42 5.27 0.87
C ASN A 122 -1.92 5.19 1.10
N PHE A 123 -2.64 4.70 0.09
CA PHE A 123 -4.06 4.34 0.15
C PHE A 123 -4.36 3.24 -0.85
N TRP A 124 -5.54 2.62 -0.74
CA TRP A 124 -5.98 1.53 -1.60
C TRP A 124 -7.12 1.97 -2.52
N ILE A 125 -7.02 1.61 -3.77
CA ILE A 125 -8.08 1.83 -4.75
C ILE A 125 -9.21 0.83 -4.50
N GLN A 126 -10.45 1.24 -4.69
CA GLN A 126 -11.59 0.34 -4.59
C GLN A 126 -11.53 -0.78 -5.62
N SER A 127 -11.84 -2.00 -5.20
CA SER A 127 -12.15 -3.13 -6.06
C SER A 127 -13.67 -3.23 -6.29
N LYS A 128 -14.08 -3.98 -7.29
CA LYS A 128 -15.48 -4.41 -7.38
C LYS A 128 -15.77 -5.49 -6.35
N THR A 129 -17.04 -5.66 -6.05
CA THR A 129 -17.49 -6.73 -5.17
C THR A 129 -17.22 -8.08 -5.82
N GLY A 130 -16.31 -8.82 -5.22
CA GLY A 130 -15.95 -10.18 -5.56
C GLY A 130 -16.49 -11.20 -4.55
N ASN A 131 -15.84 -12.32 -4.48
CA ASN A 131 -16.07 -13.31 -3.43
C ASN A 131 -14.74 -14.02 -3.07
N LEU A 132 -14.71 -14.68 -1.92
CA LEU A 132 -13.50 -15.35 -1.46
C LEU A 132 -13.34 -16.79 -1.98
N ASN A 133 -14.19 -17.24 -2.94
CA ASN A 133 -14.11 -18.56 -3.57
C ASN A 133 -13.60 -18.43 -5.00
N LEU A 134 -12.33 -18.12 -5.15
CA LEU A 134 -11.69 -17.96 -6.44
C LEU A 134 -11.74 -19.27 -7.24
N GLN A 135 -12.03 -19.17 -8.54
CA GLN A 135 -12.19 -20.31 -9.42
C GLN A 135 -10.97 -20.48 -10.32
N TYR A 136 -10.49 -21.71 -10.47
CA TYR A 136 -9.41 -22.00 -11.41
C TYR A 136 -9.83 -21.61 -12.83
N ALA A 137 -9.08 -20.72 -13.45
CA ALA A 137 -9.28 -20.31 -14.83
C ALA A 137 -8.31 -21.03 -15.78
N ARG A 138 -7.01 -20.96 -15.49
CA ARG A 138 -5.95 -21.53 -16.33
C ARG A 138 -4.61 -21.58 -15.62
N ARG A 139 -3.60 -22.13 -16.31
CA ARG A 139 -2.20 -22.01 -15.93
C ARG A 139 -1.31 -21.84 -17.16
N VAL A 140 -0.15 -21.24 -16.96
CA VAL A 140 0.91 -21.12 -17.96
C VAL A 140 2.21 -21.66 -17.40
N THR A 141 3.11 -22.10 -18.28
CA THR A 141 4.43 -22.57 -17.85
C THR A 141 5.47 -21.47 -17.97
N THR A 142 6.44 -21.47 -17.08
CA THR A 142 7.63 -20.63 -17.17
C THR A 142 8.75 -21.27 -18.01
N ARG A 143 8.60 -22.54 -18.43
CA ARG A 143 9.59 -23.27 -19.24
C ARG A 143 9.55 -22.88 -20.71
N GLN A 144 10.73 -22.86 -21.33
CA GLN A 144 10.87 -22.75 -22.78
C GLN A 144 11.77 -23.83 -23.34
N GLY A 145 11.52 -24.25 -24.59
CA GLY A 145 12.37 -25.20 -25.33
C GLY A 145 12.54 -26.51 -24.59
N THR A 146 13.79 -26.86 -24.21
CA THR A 146 14.16 -28.11 -23.53
C THR A 146 14.39 -27.94 -22.03
N GLU A 147 14.01 -26.80 -21.45
CA GLU A 147 14.14 -26.58 -20.00
C GLU A 147 13.33 -27.61 -19.22
N THR A 148 13.92 -28.15 -18.17
CA THR A 148 13.30 -29.17 -17.32
C THR A 148 12.82 -28.59 -16.00
N TRP A 149 13.39 -27.43 -15.59
CA TRP A 149 13.08 -26.75 -14.34
C TRP A 149 13.51 -25.30 -14.41
N THR A 150 12.67 -24.37 -13.92
CA THR A 150 12.93 -22.93 -13.87
C THR A 150 12.83 -22.36 -12.45
N GLN A 151 11.94 -22.93 -11.62
CA GLN A 151 11.69 -22.55 -10.25
C GLN A 151 11.20 -21.08 -10.15
N PRO A 152 9.98 -20.79 -10.63
CA PRO A 152 9.39 -19.47 -10.47
C PRO A 152 9.11 -19.18 -8.99
N TYR A 153 9.62 -18.04 -8.48
CA TYR A 153 9.58 -17.74 -7.06
C TYR A 153 9.03 -16.35 -6.80
N GLY A 154 7.71 -16.22 -6.93
CA GLY A 154 7.00 -14.95 -6.84
C GLY A 154 6.90 -14.21 -8.15
N GLY A 155 6.46 -12.99 -8.08
CA GLY A 155 6.29 -12.11 -9.23
C GLY A 155 5.89 -10.72 -8.81
N TYR A 156 6.05 -9.78 -9.73
CA TYR A 156 5.49 -8.45 -9.65
C TYR A 156 4.51 -8.29 -10.82
N ALA A 157 3.31 -7.76 -10.54
CA ALA A 157 2.32 -7.38 -11.54
C ALA A 157 2.45 -5.88 -11.83
N GLY A 158 2.42 -5.49 -13.10
CA GLY A 158 2.45 -4.08 -13.49
C GLY A 158 2.23 -3.89 -14.99
N ASP A 159 1.71 -2.74 -15.39
CA ASP A 159 1.50 -2.36 -16.79
C ASP A 159 2.83 -1.91 -17.41
N LEU A 160 3.63 -2.87 -17.89
CA LEU A 160 4.98 -2.63 -18.43
C LEU A 160 5.00 -2.01 -19.82
N ASN A 161 3.86 -2.05 -20.52
CA ASN A 161 3.75 -1.59 -21.92
C ASN A 161 2.72 -0.48 -22.12
N ASN A 162 2.12 0.04 -21.04
CA ASN A 162 1.11 1.10 -21.04
C ASN A 162 -0.14 0.77 -21.87
N ASP A 163 -0.53 -0.52 -21.94
CA ASP A 163 -1.73 -0.94 -22.65
C ASP A 163 -2.99 -1.00 -21.77
N GLY A 164 -2.81 -0.78 -20.46
CA GLY A 164 -3.87 -0.76 -19.47
C GLY A 164 -4.19 -2.12 -18.87
N ALA A 165 -3.30 -3.10 -19.00
CA ALA A 165 -3.41 -4.43 -18.40
C ALA A 165 -2.16 -4.79 -17.60
N THR A 166 -2.32 -5.59 -16.54
CA THR A 166 -1.20 -6.02 -15.71
C THR A 166 -0.39 -7.11 -16.39
N ASP A 167 0.88 -6.85 -16.66
CA ASP A 167 1.89 -7.84 -17.06
C ASP A 167 2.51 -8.49 -15.82
N LEU A 168 3.27 -9.59 -15.99
CA LEU A 168 3.96 -10.26 -14.90
C LEU A 168 5.46 -10.34 -15.14
N THR A 169 6.24 -9.92 -14.15
CA THR A 169 7.68 -10.21 -14.08
C THR A 169 7.93 -11.30 -13.06
N VAL A 170 8.44 -12.44 -13.49
CA VAL A 170 8.56 -13.66 -12.69
C VAL A 170 10.02 -14.05 -12.55
N PRO A 171 10.66 -13.86 -11.39
CA PRO A 171 11.99 -14.35 -11.14
C PRO A 171 12.02 -15.89 -11.10
N CYS A 172 13.02 -16.47 -11.75
CA CYS A 172 13.23 -17.91 -11.82
C CYS A 172 14.55 -18.28 -11.14
N GLU A 173 14.47 -18.81 -9.92
CA GLU A 173 15.66 -19.06 -9.09
C GLU A 173 16.63 -20.07 -9.71
N HIS A 174 16.14 -21.14 -10.36
CA HIS A 174 17.02 -22.17 -10.92
C HIS A 174 17.75 -21.70 -12.18
N THR A 175 17.08 -20.97 -13.05
CA THR A 175 17.68 -20.44 -14.29
C THR A 175 18.43 -19.12 -14.07
N GLY A 176 18.19 -18.43 -12.96
CA GLY A 176 18.83 -17.16 -12.64
C GLY A 176 18.44 -16.02 -13.60
N ASP A 177 17.22 -16.06 -14.09
CA ASP A 177 16.66 -15.07 -15.03
C ASP A 177 15.26 -14.61 -14.58
N ALA A 178 14.64 -13.73 -15.34
CA ALA A 178 13.24 -13.38 -15.17
C ALA A 178 12.44 -13.68 -16.43
N ARG A 179 11.18 -14.11 -16.25
CA ARG A 179 10.20 -14.33 -17.32
C ARG A 179 9.22 -13.17 -17.31
N ILE A 180 9.16 -12.45 -18.44
CA ILE A 180 8.27 -11.30 -18.60
C ILE A 180 7.10 -11.75 -19.44
N PHE A 181 5.94 -11.89 -18.81
CA PHE A 181 4.69 -12.29 -19.45
C PHE A 181 3.87 -11.05 -19.75
N MET A 182 3.54 -10.85 -21.01
CA MET A 182 2.68 -9.74 -21.42
C MET A 182 1.22 -10.19 -21.40
N ASN A 183 0.36 -9.37 -20.81
CA ASN A 183 -1.08 -9.52 -20.85
C ASN A 183 -1.63 -8.79 -22.08
N ASP A 184 -2.61 -9.35 -22.74
CA ASP A 184 -3.27 -8.75 -23.89
C ASP A 184 -4.59 -8.01 -23.53
N GLY A 185 -4.81 -7.73 -22.25
CA GLY A 185 -6.03 -7.14 -21.71
C GLY A 185 -7.20 -8.12 -21.56
N THR A 186 -6.99 -9.39 -21.89
CA THR A 186 -7.98 -10.48 -21.69
C THR A 186 -7.52 -11.47 -20.63
N GLY A 187 -6.46 -11.11 -19.90
CA GLY A 187 -5.78 -11.99 -18.96
C GLY A 187 -5.03 -13.14 -19.64
N THR A 188 -4.73 -13.07 -20.94
CA THR A 188 -4.02 -14.13 -21.65
C THR A 188 -2.52 -13.89 -21.59
N TYR A 189 -1.81 -14.71 -20.83
CA TYR A 189 -0.35 -14.69 -20.69
C TYR A 189 0.27 -15.83 -21.52
N SER A 190 0.04 -15.84 -22.83
CA SER A 190 0.36 -16.99 -23.70
C SER A 190 1.85 -17.16 -24.00
N THR A 191 2.61 -16.09 -23.93
CA THR A 191 4.04 -16.06 -24.24
C THR A 191 4.80 -15.21 -23.22
N PHE A 192 6.09 -15.51 -23.07
CA PHE A 192 6.97 -14.71 -22.24
C PHE A 192 8.31 -14.44 -22.94
N ARG A 193 8.99 -13.41 -22.50
CA ARG A 193 10.37 -13.09 -22.83
C ARG A 193 11.27 -13.46 -21.66
N VAL A 194 12.48 -13.90 -21.95
CA VAL A 194 13.50 -14.17 -20.92
C VAL A 194 14.41 -12.96 -20.79
N GLU A 195 14.49 -12.43 -19.57
CA GLU A 195 15.44 -11.38 -19.20
C GLU A 195 16.58 -11.96 -18.38
N THR A 196 17.80 -11.88 -18.92
CA THR A 196 18.99 -12.32 -18.21
C THR A 196 19.32 -11.34 -17.09
N LEU A 197 19.41 -11.83 -15.89
CA LEU A 197 19.84 -11.10 -14.70
C LEU A 197 21.34 -11.35 -14.42
N VAL A 198 21.82 -11.06 -13.20
CA VAL A 198 23.21 -11.34 -12.83
C VAL A 198 23.55 -12.82 -13.06
N PRO A 199 24.64 -13.15 -13.74
CA PRO A 199 25.02 -14.55 -13.99
C PRO A 199 25.18 -15.35 -12.70
N ALA A 200 24.61 -16.57 -12.68
CA ALA A 200 24.65 -17.52 -11.57
C ALA A 200 23.96 -17.06 -10.27
N SER A 201 23.05 -16.10 -10.34
CA SER A 201 22.21 -15.71 -9.22
C SER A 201 20.94 -16.56 -9.15
N GLN A 202 20.34 -16.61 -7.95
CA GLN A 202 18.97 -17.07 -7.76
C GLN A 202 18.09 -15.81 -7.64
N SER A 203 17.50 -15.38 -8.75
CA SER A 203 16.71 -14.14 -8.78
C SER A 203 15.43 -14.27 -7.94
N SER A 204 15.33 -13.51 -6.88
CA SER A 204 14.18 -13.40 -5.99
C SER A 204 14.57 -12.51 -4.80
N PRO A 205 13.73 -11.62 -4.29
CA PRO A 205 12.44 -11.15 -4.81
C PRO A 205 12.56 -10.08 -5.89
N ASN A 206 11.44 -9.49 -6.31
CA ASN A 206 11.42 -8.34 -7.21
C ASN A 206 10.38 -7.30 -6.80
N GLU A 207 10.58 -6.04 -7.22
CA GLU A 207 9.68 -4.92 -6.95
C GLU A 207 9.74 -3.91 -8.11
N GLY A 208 8.62 -3.20 -8.35
CA GLY A 208 8.49 -2.17 -9.37
C GLY A 208 8.72 -0.75 -8.84
N ALA A 209 9.21 0.13 -9.71
CA ALA A 209 9.45 1.53 -9.41
C ALA A 209 9.50 2.37 -10.70
N ASP A 210 9.75 3.68 -10.57
CA ASP A 210 10.19 4.56 -11.66
C ASP A 210 11.51 5.21 -11.21
N PHE A 211 12.60 4.47 -11.35
CA PHE A 211 13.91 4.88 -10.82
C PHE A 211 14.52 6.07 -11.55
N ASN A 212 14.19 6.24 -12.83
CA ASN A 212 14.75 7.32 -13.66
C ASN A 212 13.75 8.47 -13.90
N ASN A 213 12.55 8.41 -13.32
CA ASN A 213 11.46 9.37 -13.44
C ASN A 213 11.08 9.68 -14.90
N ASP A 214 11.12 8.66 -15.78
CA ASP A 214 10.70 8.80 -17.19
C ASP A 214 9.21 8.50 -17.40
N GLY A 215 8.52 8.00 -16.37
CA GLY A 215 7.10 7.68 -16.40
C GLY A 215 6.79 6.25 -16.77
N GLU A 216 7.79 5.37 -16.81
CA GLU A 216 7.67 3.96 -17.12
C GLU A 216 8.01 3.09 -15.91
N ILE A 217 7.52 1.85 -15.89
CA ILE A 217 7.83 0.92 -14.80
C ILE A 217 9.22 0.32 -15.00
N ASP A 218 10.08 0.52 -14.02
CA ASP A 218 11.37 -0.13 -13.83
C ASP A 218 11.25 -1.27 -12.83
N ILE A 219 12.15 -2.25 -12.87
CA ILE A 219 12.13 -3.41 -11.95
C ILE A 219 13.48 -3.60 -11.29
N VAL A 220 13.46 -3.84 -9.98
CA VAL A 220 14.61 -4.35 -9.24
C VAL A 220 14.43 -5.81 -8.87
N PHE A 221 15.48 -6.61 -9.03
CA PHE A 221 15.56 -8.01 -8.59
C PHE A 221 16.66 -8.20 -7.57
N GLY A 222 16.37 -8.91 -6.49
CA GLY A 222 17.35 -9.38 -5.53
C GLY A 222 18.02 -10.69 -5.99
N ASP A 223 19.04 -11.10 -5.26
CA ASP A 223 19.75 -12.39 -5.44
C ASP A 223 19.67 -13.17 -4.13
N SER A 224 18.77 -14.12 -4.06
CA SER A 224 18.46 -14.89 -2.85
C SER A 224 19.60 -15.80 -2.39
N ASN A 225 20.59 -16.08 -3.25
CA ASN A 225 21.77 -16.90 -2.94
C ASN A 225 23.10 -16.19 -3.17
N GLY A 226 23.07 -14.97 -3.65
CA GLY A 226 24.26 -14.14 -3.92
C GLY A 226 24.22 -12.82 -3.15
N ASN A 227 24.91 -11.84 -3.70
CA ASN A 227 25.08 -10.53 -3.08
C ASN A 227 24.83 -9.37 -4.05
N ASN A 228 24.08 -9.59 -5.13
CA ASN A 228 23.82 -8.58 -6.13
C ASN A 228 22.34 -8.23 -6.22
N ILE A 229 22.04 -7.01 -6.66
CA ILE A 229 20.75 -6.64 -7.22
C ILE A 229 20.91 -6.38 -8.71
N SER A 230 19.83 -6.63 -9.46
CA SER A 230 19.70 -6.24 -10.87
C SER A 230 18.64 -5.17 -10.98
N VAL A 231 18.98 -4.01 -11.54
CA VAL A 231 18.05 -2.93 -11.84
C VAL A 231 17.85 -2.86 -13.34
N LEU A 232 16.61 -2.94 -13.78
CA LEU A 232 16.19 -2.96 -15.18
C LEU A 232 15.31 -1.73 -15.41
N LEU A 233 15.73 -0.84 -16.31
CA LEU A 233 14.95 0.35 -16.67
C LEU A 233 14.05 0.03 -17.86
N GLY A 234 12.74 0.24 -17.69
CA GLY A 234 11.69 0.00 -18.68
C GLY A 234 11.70 1.03 -19.81
N ASP A 235 11.10 0.70 -20.96
CA ASP A 235 10.95 1.60 -22.09
C ASP A 235 9.48 1.87 -22.47
N GLY A 236 8.55 1.46 -21.59
CA GLY A 236 7.11 1.60 -21.79
C GLY A 236 6.53 0.74 -22.93
N THR A 237 7.32 -0.18 -23.46
CA THR A 237 6.87 -1.16 -24.48
C THR A 237 6.98 -2.61 -23.98
N GLY A 238 7.16 -2.77 -22.67
CA GLY A 238 7.43 -4.04 -22.03
C GLY A 238 8.87 -4.53 -22.18
N ASN A 239 9.80 -3.74 -22.76
CA ASN A 239 11.22 -4.03 -22.82
C ASN A 239 12.01 -3.21 -21.81
N PHE A 240 13.28 -3.63 -21.58
CA PHE A 240 14.21 -2.92 -20.72
C PHE A 240 15.41 -2.44 -21.53
N PHE A 241 15.65 -1.13 -21.57
CA PHE A 241 16.72 -0.53 -22.36
C PHE A 241 18.06 -0.44 -21.59
N SER A 242 18.02 -0.55 -20.27
CA SER A 242 19.19 -0.51 -19.41
C SER A 242 19.12 -1.59 -18.33
N LYS A 243 20.23 -2.23 -18.06
CA LYS A 243 20.40 -3.21 -16.98
C LYS A 243 21.68 -2.90 -16.23
N THR A 244 21.58 -2.72 -14.94
CA THR A 244 22.74 -2.47 -14.07
C THR A 244 22.74 -3.46 -12.91
N PHE A 245 23.96 -3.73 -12.40
CA PHE A 245 24.17 -4.67 -11.31
C PHE A 245 24.93 -4.00 -10.18
N HIS A 246 24.45 -4.19 -8.95
CA HIS A 246 25.01 -3.54 -7.77
C HIS A 246 25.19 -4.55 -6.66
N THR A 247 26.25 -4.40 -5.86
CA THR A 247 26.61 -5.35 -4.81
C THR A 247 26.11 -4.88 -3.45
N GLY A 248 25.40 -5.76 -2.72
CA GLY A 248 24.95 -5.50 -1.34
C GLY A 248 25.41 -6.60 -0.38
N GLY A 249 24.56 -6.94 0.60
CA GLY A 249 24.80 -8.09 1.48
C GLY A 249 24.47 -9.41 0.82
N ASN A 250 24.75 -10.53 1.49
CA ASN A 250 24.54 -11.87 0.97
C ASN A 250 23.13 -12.39 1.30
N SER A 251 22.56 -13.19 0.37
CA SER A 251 21.21 -13.78 0.44
C SER A 251 20.14 -12.70 0.61
N MET A 252 19.95 -11.90 -0.43
CA MET A 252 18.92 -10.86 -0.47
C MET A 252 17.55 -11.50 -0.63
N ARG A 253 16.79 -11.57 0.46
CA ARG A 253 15.46 -12.21 0.52
C ARG A 253 14.30 -11.21 0.58
N GLY A 254 14.56 -9.96 0.88
CA GLY A 254 13.61 -8.86 0.85
C GLY A 254 14.14 -7.70 0.03
N VAL A 255 13.26 -7.06 -0.75
CA VAL A 255 13.53 -5.83 -1.50
C VAL A 255 12.40 -4.84 -1.23
N GLY A 256 12.74 -3.59 -1.01
CA GLY A 256 11.79 -2.49 -0.87
C GLY A 256 12.27 -1.27 -1.63
N VAL A 257 11.34 -0.49 -2.13
CA VAL A 257 11.58 0.74 -2.88
C VAL A 257 10.97 1.91 -2.13
N VAL A 258 11.74 2.96 -1.91
CA VAL A 258 11.34 4.12 -1.10
C VAL A 258 12.25 5.32 -1.33
N ASP A 259 11.71 6.53 -1.37
CA ASP A 259 12.48 7.79 -1.32
C ASP A 259 12.87 8.08 0.13
N LEU A 260 14.03 7.59 0.57
CA LEU A 260 14.51 7.72 1.96
C LEU A 260 14.98 9.12 2.32
N ASN A 261 15.41 9.91 1.33
CA ASN A 261 16.01 11.20 1.58
C ASN A 261 15.10 12.39 1.19
N GLY A 262 13.91 12.12 0.66
CA GLY A 262 12.95 13.14 0.26
C GLY A 262 13.36 13.96 -0.96
N ASP A 263 14.23 13.44 -1.83
CA ASP A 263 14.71 14.15 -3.02
C ASP A 263 13.83 13.93 -4.26
N GLY A 264 12.89 12.98 -4.21
CA GLY A 264 11.97 12.65 -5.29
C GLY A 264 12.43 11.47 -6.16
N TRP A 265 13.51 10.79 -5.78
CA TRP A 265 14.03 9.62 -6.46
C TRP A 265 13.93 8.39 -5.56
N ASP A 266 13.43 7.31 -6.12
CA ASP A 266 13.29 6.08 -5.34
C ASP A 266 14.64 5.41 -5.11
N ASP A 267 14.91 5.10 -3.83
CA ASP A 267 16.05 4.34 -3.34
C ASP A 267 15.67 2.86 -3.17
N ILE A 268 16.67 1.99 -3.02
CA ILE A 268 16.45 0.56 -2.83
C ILE A 268 16.99 0.13 -1.46
N VAL A 269 16.18 -0.65 -0.74
CA VAL A 269 16.57 -1.31 0.51
C VAL A 269 16.44 -2.82 0.35
N THR A 270 17.48 -3.57 0.73
CA THR A 270 17.44 -5.04 0.70
C THR A 270 17.65 -5.64 2.09
N ALA A 271 16.94 -6.75 2.39
CA ALA A 271 17.19 -7.58 3.57
C ALA A 271 18.12 -8.74 3.21
N ASN A 272 19.23 -8.87 3.93
CA ASN A 272 20.34 -9.75 3.59
C ASN A 272 20.50 -10.84 4.66
N LEU A 273 19.83 -11.96 4.47
CA LEU A 273 19.72 -13.05 5.44
C LEU A 273 21.08 -13.53 5.96
N SER A 274 22.04 -13.78 5.07
CA SER A 274 23.35 -14.32 5.46
C SER A 274 24.33 -13.27 5.93
N SER A 275 24.16 -12.00 5.51
CA SER A 275 24.96 -10.88 6.01
C SER A 275 24.42 -10.28 7.29
N ASN A 276 23.21 -10.65 7.68
CA ASN A 276 22.57 -10.20 8.92
C ASN A 276 22.46 -8.67 9.01
N ASN A 277 22.02 -8.03 7.92
CA ASN A 277 21.86 -6.59 7.81
C ASN A 277 20.95 -6.22 6.64
N LEU A 278 20.68 -4.91 6.48
CA LEU A 278 20.11 -4.34 5.27
C LEU A 278 21.22 -3.75 4.40
N SER A 279 20.98 -3.59 3.11
CA SER A 279 21.78 -2.71 2.24
C SER A 279 20.90 -1.61 1.69
N ILE A 280 21.39 -0.38 1.72
CA ILE A 280 20.71 0.81 1.19
C ILE A 280 21.48 1.28 -0.05
N PHE A 281 20.76 1.43 -1.17
CA PHE A 281 21.28 1.95 -2.42
C PHE A 281 20.56 3.26 -2.71
N MET A 282 21.24 4.38 -2.48
CA MET A 282 20.69 5.70 -2.77
C MET A 282 20.75 5.97 -4.27
N ASN A 283 19.64 6.41 -4.85
CA ASN A 283 19.57 6.82 -6.25
C ASN A 283 20.44 8.07 -6.48
N ASN A 284 21.23 8.11 -7.55
CA ASN A 284 22.08 9.25 -7.88
C ASN A 284 21.29 10.45 -8.46
N GLY A 285 19.95 10.34 -8.59
CA GLY A 285 19.09 11.35 -9.17
C GLY A 285 18.94 11.23 -10.69
N ASP A 286 19.15 10.03 -11.24
CA ASP A 286 19.07 9.74 -12.67
C ASP A 286 18.73 8.27 -12.99
N GLY A 287 18.26 7.50 -12.01
CA GLY A 287 17.98 6.06 -12.15
C GLY A 287 19.21 5.17 -12.05
N THR A 288 20.38 5.75 -11.77
CA THR A 288 21.60 4.96 -11.48
C THR A 288 21.86 4.87 -9.98
N PHE A 289 22.62 3.85 -9.58
CA PHE A 289 22.93 3.57 -8.19
C PHE A 289 24.44 3.41 -7.97
N PRO A 290 24.94 3.59 -6.74
CA PRO A 290 26.32 3.26 -6.39
C PRO A 290 26.63 1.80 -6.69
N ALA A 291 27.88 1.48 -7.07
CA ALA A 291 28.31 0.12 -7.33
C ALA A 291 28.10 -0.83 -6.14
N SER A 292 28.02 -0.28 -4.91
CA SER A 292 27.74 -1.06 -3.70
C SER A 292 26.80 -0.30 -2.78
N GLY A 293 25.84 -1.03 -2.22
CA GLY A 293 24.95 -0.50 -1.19
C GLY A 293 25.67 -0.28 0.14
N VAL A 294 25.13 0.63 0.94
CA VAL A 294 25.60 0.91 2.30
C VAL A 294 24.95 -0.06 3.27
N ALA A 295 25.76 -0.81 4.01
CA ALA A 295 25.24 -1.74 5.01
C ALA A 295 24.60 -1.00 6.19
N LYS A 296 23.44 -1.49 6.64
CA LYS A 296 22.69 -0.97 7.78
C LYS A 296 22.28 -2.10 8.71
N GLU A 297 22.73 -2.04 9.95
CA GLU A 297 22.29 -2.95 11.00
C GLU A 297 20.82 -2.65 11.38
N ALA A 298 19.96 -3.65 11.29
CA ALA A 298 18.56 -3.54 11.72
C ALA A 298 18.40 -3.88 13.22
N GLY A 299 19.37 -4.56 13.81
CA GLY A 299 19.34 -4.98 15.22
C GLY A 299 18.65 -6.31 15.44
N GLY A 300 18.37 -7.04 14.37
CA GLY A 300 17.84 -8.40 14.37
C GLY A 300 18.91 -9.47 14.17
N ASN A 301 18.49 -10.62 13.65
CA ASN A 301 19.37 -11.72 13.28
C ASN A 301 18.80 -12.46 12.06
N GLY A 302 19.46 -12.29 10.91
CA GLY A 302 19.04 -12.84 9.63
C GLY A 302 17.80 -12.12 9.08
N GLU A 303 17.97 -10.88 8.70
CA GLU A 303 16.97 -10.06 8.05
C GLU A 303 16.53 -10.73 6.74
N VAL A 304 15.21 -10.98 6.59
CA VAL A 304 14.72 -11.86 5.53
C VAL A 304 13.61 -11.25 4.67
N SER A 305 12.82 -10.34 5.21
CA SER A 305 11.67 -9.76 4.51
C SER A 305 11.61 -8.24 4.72
N ILE A 306 11.04 -7.53 3.73
CA ILE A 306 10.85 -6.08 3.78
C ILE A 306 9.43 -5.74 3.33
N ALA A 307 8.80 -4.77 4.03
CA ALA A 307 7.70 -3.98 3.54
C ALA A 307 7.94 -2.50 3.86
N ILE A 308 7.34 -1.62 3.08
CA ILE A 308 7.53 -0.17 3.16
C ILE A 308 6.17 0.49 3.45
N ALA A 309 6.08 1.21 4.59
CA ALA A 309 4.90 1.98 4.95
C ALA A 309 5.22 3.00 6.05
N ASP A 310 4.38 4.02 6.24
CA ASP A 310 4.52 5.05 7.29
C ASP A 310 4.02 4.50 8.64
N ALA A 311 4.94 3.96 9.46
CA ALA A 311 4.62 3.26 10.71
C ALA A 311 4.26 4.20 11.88
N ASN A 312 4.69 5.46 11.80
CA ASN A 312 4.55 6.42 12.90
C ASN A 312 3.68 7.63 12.52
N ASN A 313 3.10 7.64 11.32
CA ASN A 313 2.26 8.69 10.79
C ASN A 313 2.95 10.06 10.65
N ASP A 314 4.28 10.09 10.48
CA ASP A 314 5.05 11.33 10.33
C ASP A 314 5.18 11.80 8.86
N GLY A 315 4.73 10.97 7.91
CA GLY A 315 4.78 11.25 6.47
C GLY A 315 6.10 10.83 5.83
N LEU A 316 6.93 10.04 6.51
CA LEU A 316 8.07 9.35 5.93
C LEU A 316 7.75 7.85 5.84
N LEU A 317 8.12 7.23 4.73
CA LEU A 317 7.97 5.79 4.62
C LEU A 317 9.10 5.10 5.37
N ASP A 318 8.73 4.15 6.23
CA ASP A 318 9.58 3.37 7.10
C ASP A 318 9.77 1.95 6.55
N VAL A 319 10.74 1.22 7.11
CA VAL A 319 11.05 -0.14 6.72
C VAL A 319 10.59 -1.12 7.80
N PHE A 320 9.71 -2.04 7.46
CA PHE A 320 9.36 -3.20 8.27
C PHE A 320 10.26 -4.37 7.85
N CYS A 321 10.89 -5.02 8.80
CA CYS A 321 11.81 -6.13 8.55
C CYS A 321 11.54 -7.31 9.48
N GLY A 322 11.33 -8.50 8.91
CA GLY A 322 11.26 -9.76 9.66
C GLY A 322 12.63 -10.42 9.80
N THR A 323 12.87 -11.13 10.91
CA THR A 323 14.13 -11.82 11.17
C THR A 323 13.95 -13.34 11.25
N TYR A 324 14.72 -14.08 10.46
CA TYR A 324 14.63 -15.53 10.34
C TYR A 324 15.25 -16.28 11.51
N ASN A 325 16.33 -15.78 12.11
CA ASN A 325 17.02 -16.40 13.23
C ASN A 325 16.53 -15.84 14.58
N THR A 326 16.80 -16.55 15.66
CA THR A 326 16.44 -16.09 17.01
C THR A 326 17.24 -14.85 17.43
N PRO A 327 16.57 -13.83 18.02
CA PRO A 327 15.13 -13.75 18.30
C PRO A 327 14.32 -13.54 17.03
N TYR A 328 13.17 -14.26 16.91
CA TYR A 328 12.21 -14.07 15.81
C TYR A 328 11.40 -12.84 16.08
N VAL A 329 11.67 -11.77 15.34
CA VAL A 329 11.04 -10.46 15.56
C VAL A 329 10.65 -9.80 14.23
N VAL A 330 9.70 -8.90 14.31
CA VAL A 330 9.50 -7.83 13.35
C VAL A 330 10.13 -6.56 13.92
N ILE A 331 10.94 -5.90 13.13
CA ILE A 331 11.63 -4.66 13.48
C ILE A 331 11.11 -3.57 12.54
N ILE A 332 10.73 -2.42 13.09
CA ILE A 332 10.47 -1.21 12.32
C ILE A 332 11.74 -0.36 12.36
N LEU A 333 12.19 0.09 11.19
CA LEU A 333 13.27 1.07 11.08
C LEU A 333 12.66 2.38 10.59
N LEU A 334 12.59 3.36 11.47
CA LEU A 334 12.01 4.67 11.15
C LEU A 334 12.97 5.48 10.28
N SER A 335 12.46 6.04 9.20
CA SER A 335 13.18 6.96 8.32
C SER A 335 13.41 8.29 9.03
N ASP A 336 14.58 8.91 8.82
CA ASP A 336 14.86 10.26 9.30
C ASP A 336 14.68 11.34 8.21
N GLY A 337 14.20 10.94 7.03
CA GLY A 337 13.97 11.80 5.87
C GLY A 337 15.25 12.35 5.23
N ASN A 338 16.42 11.84 5.61
CA ASN A 338 17.73 12.24 5.07
C ASN A 338 18.55 11.02 4.60
N GLY A 339 17.89 9.89 4.36
CA GLY A 339 18.52 8.64 3.95
C GLY A 339 18.97 7.76 5.10
N GLY A 340 18.70 8.14 6.35
CA GLY A 340 18.99 7.36 7.54
C GLY A 340 17.78 6.56 8.01
N LEU A 341 18.04 5.40 8.62
CA LEU A 341 17.03 4.54 9.24
C LEU A 341 17.36 4.32 10.72
N VAL A 342 16.37 4.40 11.60
CA VAL A 342 16.54 4.22 13.06
C VAL A 342 15.74 3.03 13.53
N ALA A 343 16.41 1.93 13.85
CA ALA A 343 15.77 0.71 14.29
C ALA A 343 15.04 0.89 15.64
N GLN A 344 13.78 0.46 15.69
CA GLN A 344 13.00 0.36 16.91
C GLN A 344 13.21 -1.01 17.58
N PRO A 345 12.87 -1.16 18.86
CA PRO A 345 12.93 -2.46 19.51
C PRO A 345 12.07 -3.48 18.75
N GLY A 346 12.66 -4.63 18.42
CA GLY A 346 11.95 -5.70 17.72
C GLY A 346 10.82 -6.29 18.55
N VAL A 347 9.67 -6.53 17.94
CA VAL A 347 8.52 -7.18 18.55
C VAL A 347 8.48 -8.64 18.13
N ALA A 348 8.27 -9.55 19.09
CA ALA A 348 8.27 -10.98 18.82
C ALA A 348 7.21 -11.33 17.77
N SER A 349 7.64 -11.96 16.68
CA SER A 349 6.76 -12.42 15.61
C SER A 349 6.02 -13.72 15.95
N GLY A 350 6.46 -14.44 16.97
CA GLY A 350 5.90 -15.72 17.41
C GLY A 350 6.68 -16.94 16.92
N ALA A 351 7.23 -16.92 15.71
CA ALA A 351 8.06 -17.98 15.14
C ALA A 351 8.89 -17.44 13.97
N HIS A 352 9.51 -18.33 13.19
CA HIS A 352 10.41 -18.00 12.08
C HIS A 352 9.71 -17.20 10.95
N PRO A 353 9.89 -15.87 10.83
CA PRO A 353 9.49 -15.12 9.65
C PRO A 353 10.16 -15.66 8.38
N TRP A 354 9.44 -15.60 7.26
CA TRP A 354 10.01 -16.03 5.97
C TRP A 354 9.56 -15.12 4.84
N LEU A 355 10.38 -14.97 3.87
CA LEU A 355 10.34 -14.30 2.57
C LEU A 355 9.59 -12.97 2.50
N GLN A 356 8.32 -12.94 2.81
CA GLN A 356 7.46 -11.78 2.58
C GLN A 356 6.76 -11.37 3.86
N ILE A 357 6.68 -10.08 4.04
CA ILE A 357 5.89 -9.36 5.03
C ILE A 357 4.99 -8.40 4.26
N THR A 358 3.75 -8.25 4.68
CA THR A 358 2.82 -7.29 4.08
C THR A 358 2.32 -6.30 5.11
N CYS A 359 1.95 -5.11 4.66
CA CYS A 359 1.45 -4.04 5.51
C CYS A 359 0.12 -3.51 4.99
N GLY A 360 -0.73 -3.03 5.90
CA GLY A 360 -2.01 -2.40 5.61
C GLY A 360 -2.73 -2.04 6.89
N ASP A 361 -3.80 -1.28 6.82
CA ASP A 361 -4.70 -1.03 7.97
C ASP A 361 -5.73 -2.15 8.04
N PHE A 362 -5.41 -3.23 8.77
CA PHE A 362 -6.29 -4.39 8.87
C PHE A 362 -7.49 -4.20 9.80
N ASN A 363 -7.44 -3.19 10.66
CA ASN A 363 -8.50 -2.94 11.65
C ASN A 363 -9.25 -1.62 11.45
N ASN A 364 -8.97 -0.90 10.36
CA ASN A 364 -9.57 0.38 9.99
C ASN A 364 -9.35 1.48 11.05
N ASP A 365 -8.19 1.48 11.72
CA ASP A 365 -7.83 2.52 12.70
C ASP A 365 -6.89 3.61 12.13
N SER A 366 -6.54 3.51 10.86
CA SER A 366 -5.64 4.37 10.09
C SER A 366 -4.16 4.27 10.48
N ASN A 367 -3.78 3.24 11.24
CA ASN A 367 -2.39 2.91 11.50
C ASN A 367 -1.98 1.71 10.63
N VAL A 368 -0.71 1.65 10.30
CA VAL A 368 -0.18 0.53 9.52
C VAL A 368 0.02 -0.68 10.43
N ASP A 369 -0.67 -1.77 10.11
CA ASP A 369 -0.48 -3.09 10.68
C ASP A 369 0.45 -3.93 9.80
N THR A 370 0.89 -5.08 10.27
CA THR A 370 1.73 -5.97 9.48
C THR A 370 1.38 -7.44 9.70
N ALA A 371 1.51 -8.23 8.62
CA ALA A 371 1.32 -9.67 8.65
C ALA A 371 2.54 -10.39 8.08
N ILE A 372 2.88 -11.55 8.64
CA ILE A 372 4.07 -12.33 8.30
C ILE A 372 3.82 -13.83 8.46
N ASN A 373 4.37 -14.63 7.56
CA ASN A 373 4.27 -16.09 7.63
C ASN A 373 5.38 -16.71 8.47
N HIS A 374 5.07 -17.83 9.12
CA HIS A 374 5.97 -18.61 9.97
C HIS A 374 6.25 -20.00 9.38
N VAL A 375 7.33 -20.11 8.62
CA VAL A 375 7.62 -21.25 7.75
C VAL A 375 7.56 -22.64 8.40
N PHE A 376 7.92 -22.79 9.68
CA PHE A 376 7.98 -24.12 10.34
C PHE A 376 6.88 -24.39 11.36
N THR A 377 5.96 -23.46 11.53
CA THR A 377 4.89 -23.60 12.54
C THR A 377 3.49 -23.61 11.94
N ASN A 378 3.39 -23.61 10.59
CA ASN A 378 2.12 -23.65 9.89
C ASN A 378 1.15 -22.56 10.37
N ALA A 379 1.66 -21.35 10.46
CA ALA A 379 0.92 -20.21 10.98
C ALA A 379 1.32 -18.91 10.28
N MET A 380 0.49 -17.91 10.39
CA MET A 380 0.85 -16.52 10.15
C MET A 380 0.70 -15.71 11.44
N GLY A 381 1.48 -14.66 11.57
CA GLY A 381 1.40 -13.68 12.65
C GLY A 381 0.89 -12.36 12.12
N VAL A 382 -0.05 -11.74 12.85
CA VAL A 382 -0.53 -10.39 12.58
C VAL A 382 -0.20 -9.51 13.77
N LEU A 383 0.39 -8.35 13.53
CA LEU A 383 0.82 -7.40 14.55
C LEU A 383 0.19 -6.04 14.24
N MET A 384 -0.68 -5.58 15.12
CA MET A 384 -1.36 -4.28 14.96
C MET A 384 -0.42 -3.13 15.30
N GLY A 385 -0.36 -2.13 14.43
CA GLY A 385 0.41 -0.92 14.62
C GLY A 385 -0.25 0.04 15.62
N ASN A 386 0.56 0.89 16.23
CA ASN A 386 0.08 1.89 17.20
C ASN A 386 0.16 3.33 16.67
N GLY A 387 0.54 3.52 15.41
CA GLY A 387 0.73 4.82 14.78
C GLY A 387 1.86 5.67 15.36
N SER A 388 2.78 5.05 16.10
CA SER A 388 3.95 5.72 16.70
C SER A 388 5.24 4.91 16.49
N GLY A 389 5.28 4.08 15.45
CA GLY A 389 6.41 3.22 15.13
C GLY A 389 6.54 1.97 16.00
N GLY A 390 5.50 1.56 16.70
CA GLY A 390 5.47 0.34 17.52
C GLY A 390 4.36 -0.61 17.11
N LEU A 391 4.53 -1.89 17.44
CA LEU A 391 3.58 -2.97 17.17
C LEU A 391 3.02 -3.57 18.46
N ALA A 392 1.77 -3.97 18.44
CA ALA A 392 1.15 -4.77 19.50
C ALA A 392 1.70 -6.21 19.48
N PRO A 393 1.48 -7.00 20.56
CA PRO A 393 1.83 -8.40 20.56
C PRO A 393 1.15 -9.16 19.42
N VAL A 394 1.92 -10.11 18.82
CA VAL A 394 1.46 -10.89 17.68
C VAL A 394 0.19 -11.68 17.97
N GLN A 395 -0.74 -11.67 17.02
CA GLN A 395 -1.89 -12.58 16.94
C GLN A 395 -1.54 -13.69 15.93
N ILE A 396 -1.73 -14.96 16.34
CA ILE A 396 -1.34 -16.11 15.54
C ILE A 396 -2.58 -16.77 14.94
N TYR A 397 -2.52 -17.03 13.61
CA TYR A 397 -3.56 -17.70 12.85
C TYR A 397 -2.98 -18.96 12.17
N PRO A 398 -3.65 -20.12 12.24
CA PRO A 398 -3.16 -21.34 11.59
C PRO A 398 -3.26 -21.22 10.07
N THR A 399 -2.25 -21.70 9.34
CA THR A 399 -2.22 -21.74 7.87
C THR A 399 -2.08 -23.19 7.38
N GLY A 400 -1.93 -23.37 6.05
CA GLY A 400 -1.39 -24.61 5.50
C GLY A 400 0.06 -24.85 5.91
N GLU A 401 0.65 -25.95 5.44
CA GLU A 401 2.01 -26.37 5.83
C GLU A 401 3.09 -25.52 5.15
N ASN A 402 4.11 -25.14 5.92
CA ASN A 402 5.26 -24.34 5.47
C ASN A 402 4.83 -23.09 4.67
N PRO A 403 4.17 -22.11 5.29
CA PRO A 403 3.77 -20.90 4.60
C PRO A 403 4.99 -20.03 4.26
N TYR A 404 5.13 -19.65 2.97
CA TYR A 404 6.29 -18.92 2.46
C TYR A 404 6.01 -17.43 2.27
N ALA A 405 5.03 -17.09 1.46
CA ALA A 405 4.70 -15.69 1.13
C ALA A 405 3.31 -15.32 1.64
N ILE A 406 3.10 -14.02 1.85
CA ILE A 406 1.83 -13.44 2.30
C ILE A 406 1.57 -12.16 1.50
N ASP A 407 0.33 -11.97 1.05
CA ASP A 407 -0.11 -10.76 0.38
C ASP A 407 -1.45 -10.29 0.95
N ALA A 408 -1.80 -9.02 0.73
CA ALA A 408 -3.03 -8.40 1.21
C ALA A 408 -3.76 -7.69 0.07
N ALA A 409 -5.08 -7.84 0.03
CA ALA A 409 -5.95 -7.12 -0.90
C ALA A 409 -7.40 -7.11 -0.38
N ASP A 410 -8.21 -6.15 -0.80
CA ASP A 410 -9.67 -6.14 -0.61
C ASP A 410 -10.31 -7.02 -1.70
N ILE A 411 -10.34 -8.35 -1.45
CA ILE A 411 -10.72 -9.37 -2.44
C ILE A 411 -12.23 -9.39 -2.70
N ASP A 412 -13.04 -9.15 -1.67
CA ASP A 412 -14.49 -9.19 -1.81
C ASP A 412 -15.13 -7.80 -1.94
N GLY A 413 -14.33 -6.74 -1.92
CA GLY A 413 -14.75 -5.37 -2.16
C GLY A 413 -15.57 -4.78 -1.02
N ASP A 414 -15.40 -5.28 0.22
CA ASP A 414 -16.14 -4.83 1.39
C ASP A 414 -15.45 -3.69 2.16
N GLY A 415 -14.17 -3.41 1.84
CA GLY A 415 -13.34 -2.34 2.40
C GLY A 415 -12.50 -2.76 3.59
N ASP A 416 -12.36 -4.04 3.86
CA ASP A 416 -11.38 -4.62 4.76
C ASP A 416 -10.33 -5.35 3.89
N LEU A 417 -9.06 -5.45 4.34
CA LEU A 417 -8.01 -6.14 3.59
C LEU A 417 -7.94 -7.61 4.01
N GLU A 418 -8.18 -8.53 3.09
CA GLU A 418 -7.94 -9.95 3.28
C GLU A 418 -6.46 -10.28 3.25
N LEU A 419 -6.09 -11.44 3.81
CA LEU A 419 -4.75 -12.00 3.74
C LEU A 419 -4.75 -13.31 2.96
N VAL A 420 -3.75 -13.46 2.09
CA VAL A 420 -3.47 -14.69 1.36
C VAL A 420 -2.12 -15.23 1.79
N SER A 421 -2.12 -16.42 2.41
CA SER A 421 -0.91 -17.15 2.80
C SER A 421 -0.59 -18.25 1.79
N SER A 422 0.59 -18.20 1.19
CA SER A 422 1.08 -19.20 0.23
C SER A 422 1.79 -20.33 0.97
N CYS A 423 1.24 -21.56 0.92
CA CYS A 423 1.67 -22.69 1.74
C CYS A 423 2.35 -23.77 0.88
N PHE A 424 3.68 -23.76 0.87
CA PHE A 424 4.51 -24.65 0.08
C PHE A 424 4.31 -26.14 0.42
N GLY A 425 4.23 -26.48 1.72
CA GLY A 425 4.31 -27.87 2.19
C GLY A 425 3.12 -28.74 1.81
N ASN A 426 1.93 -28.18 1.79
CA ASN A 426 0.70 -28.87 1.39
C ASN A 426 0.08 -28.33 0.11
N ALA A 427 0.81 -27.54 -0.66
CA ALA A 427 0.45 -27.10 -2.02
C ALA A 427 -0.88 -26.33 -2.08
N VAL A 428 -1.08 -25.33 -1.20
CA VAL A 428 -2.29 -24.51 -1.17
C VAL A 428 -1.97 -23.04 -1.00
N TRP A 429 -2.91 -22.20 -1.44
CA TRP A 429 -3.04 -20.82 -1.00
C TRP A 429 -4.23 -20.74 -0.04
N THR A 430 -4.01 -20.12 1.13
CA THR A 430 -5.05 -19.97 2.15
C THR A 430 -5.48 -18.51 2.22
N ILE A 431 -6.73 -18.23 1.92
CA ILE A 431 -7.35 -16.91 1.99
C ILE A 431 -8.08 -16.78 3.32
N TYR A 432 -7.89 -15.67 4.01
CA TYR A 432 -8.56 -15.33 5.26
C TYR A 432 -9.45 -14.12 5.05
N GLU A 433 -10.73 -14.27 5.35
CA GLU A 433 -11.67 -13.16 5.44
C GLU A 433 -11.28 -12.28 6.63
N ASN A 434 -11.16 -10.98 6.42
CA ASN A 434 -10.91 -10.01 7.47
C ASN A 434 -12.25 -9.47 8.01
N VAL A 435 -12.38 -9.43 9.30
CA VAL A 435 -13.53 -8.80 9.97
C VAL A 435 -12.99 -7.84 11.02
N ASN A 436 -12.72 -6.58 10.63
CA ASN A 436 -12.18 -5.54 11.51
C ASN A 436 -10.89 -5.98 12.25
N GLY A 437 -9.91 -6.51 11.54
CA GLY A 437 -8.62 -6.95 12.08
C GLY A 437 -8.60 -8.34 12.70
N VAL A 438 -9.70 -9.09 12.56
CA VAL A 438 -9.77 -10.50 12.97
C VAL A 438 -9.91 -11.38 11.74
N PHE A 439 -8.92 -12.23 11.49
CA PHE A 439 -8.90 -13.10 10.32
C PHE A 439 -9.64 -14.41 10.61
N VAL A 440 -10.65 -14.69 9.81
CA VAL A 440 -11.60 -15.80 10.03
C VAL A 440 -11.81 -16.59 8.74
N ASN A 441 -12.57 -17.68 8.85
CA ASN A 441 -13.09 -18.46 7.71
C ASN A 441 -12.03 -18.81 6.66
N PRO A 442 -10.87 -19.41 7.05
CA PRO A 442 -9.83 -19.74 6.09
C PRO A 442 -10.38 -20.65 4.98
N ARG A 443 -10.06 -20.29 3.74
CA ARG A 443 -10.41 -21.04 2.54
C ARG A 443 -9.14 -21.41 1.81
N THR A 444 -9.03 -22.63 1.33
CA THR A 444 -7.87 -23.12 0.61
C THR A 444 -8.15 -23.27 -0.87
N ILE A 445 -7.18 -22.89 -1.66
CA ILE A 445 -7.11 -23.13 -3.10
C ILE A 445 -5.94 -24.06 -3.35
N ASP A 446 -6.18 -25.17 -4.04
CA ASP A 446 -5.18 -26.19 -4.28
C ASP A 446 -4.27 -25.83 -5.47
N SER A 447 -2.97 -26.01 -5.30
CA SER A 447 -1.98 -26.10 -6.36
C SER A 447 -1.70 -27.58 -6.67
N ASP A 448 -0.98 -27.89 -7.76
CA ASP A 448 -0.61 -29.29 -8.06
C ASP A 448 0.47 -29.81 -7.11
N ARG A 449 1.44 -28.98 -6.70
CA ARG A 449 2.62 -29.42 -5.93
C ARG A 449 3.16 -28.46 -4.90
N SER A 450 3.14 -27.16 -5.17
CA SER A 450 3.62 -26.14 -4.23
C SER A 450 2.83 -24.85 -4.41
N GLY A 451 2.45 -24.23 -3.31
CA GLY A 451 1.90 -22.88 -3.28
C GLY A 451 2.98 -21.95 -2.75
N SER A 452 4.01 -21.65 -3.56
CA SER A 452 5.19 -20.95 -3.07
C SER A 452 4.96 -19.48 -2.82
N CYS A 453 4.31 -18.79 -3.77
CA CYS A 453 3.97 -17.36 -3.69
C CYS A 453 2.63 -17.11 -4.37
N ALA A 454 2.06 -15.94 -4.14
CA ALA A 454 0.90 -15.43 -4.85
C ALA A 454 1.04 -13.91 -5.05
N VAL A 455 0.43 -13.40 -6.10
CA VAL A 455 0.21 -11.99 -6.34
C VAL A 455 -1.29 -11.78 -6.51
N MET A 456 -1.84 -10.87 -5.73
CA MET A 456 -3.24 -10.47 -5.80
C MET A 456 -3.34 -9.28 -6.73
N HIS A 457 -4.02 -9.41 -7.87
CA HIS A 457 -4.25 -8.35 -8.84
C HIS A 457 -5.43 -8.68 -9.75
N ASP A 458 -6.01 -7.67 -10.37
CA ASP A 458 -7.05 -7.81 -11.42
C ASP A 458 -6.35 -8.21 -12.73
N TRP A 459 -6.18 -9.54 -12.98
CA TRP A 459 -5.41 -10.01 -14.13
C TRP A 459 -6.24 -10.05 -15.43
N ASP A 460 -7.56 -10.04 -15.38
CA ASP A 460 -8.44 -10.03 -16.58
C ASP A 460 -9.14 -8.69 -16.80
N MET A 461 -8.82 -7.69 -15.97
CA MET A 461 -9.26 -6.29 -16.07
C MET A 461 -10.78 -6.13 -15.93
N ASP A 462 -11.44 -7.01 -15.20
CA ASP A 462 -12.87 -6.91 -14.96
C ASP A 462 -13.21 -6.06 -13.71
N GLY A 463 -12.22 -5.75 -12.88
CA GLY A 463 -12.22 -4.80 -11.76
C GLY A 463 -12.40 -5.43 -10.38
N ASP A 464 -12.47 -6.74 -10.25
CA ASP A 464 -12.33 -7.43 -8.96
C ASP A 464 -10.90 -8.01 -8.79
N ILE A 465 -10.58 -8.49 -7.60
CA ILE A 465 -9.23 -8.94 -7.31
C ILE A 465 -9.11 -10.44 -7.42
N ASP A 466 -8.22 -10.84 -8.29
CA ASP A 466 -7.89 -12.21 -8.63
C ASP A 466 -6.61 -12.70 -7.95
N LEU A 467 -6.22 -13.96 -8.21
CA LEU A 467 -4.99 -14.55 -7.71
C LEU A 467 -4.16 -15.15 -8.84
N SER A 468 -2.90 -14.71 -8.94
CA SER A 468 -1.85 -15.41 -9.67
C SER A 468 -0.96 -16.16 -8.69
N GLY A 469 -1.06 -17.49 -8.68
CA GLY A 469 -0.31 -18.36 -7.77
C GLY A 469 0.86 -19.08 -8.46
N PHE A 470 2.00 -19.21 -7.78
CA PHE A 470 3.23 -19.79 -8.33
C PHE A 470 3.51 -21.17 -7.75
N ASP A 471 3.73 -22.15 -8.63
CA ASP A 471 4.22 -23.49 -8.28
C ASP A 471 5.66 -23.66 -8.77
N GLU A 472 6.61 -23.45 -7.87
CA GLU A 472 8.04 -23.52 -8.15
C GLU A 472 8.53 -24.94 -8.48
N THR A 473 7.75 -25.97 -8.12
CA THR A 473 8.11 -27.38 -8.34
C THR A 473 7.75 -27.86 -9.74
N HIS A 474 6.64 -27.38 -10.28
CA HIS A 474 6.15 -27.73 -11.62
C HIS A 474 6.40 -26.65 -12.68
N ASP A 475 6.91 -25.47 -12.27
CA ASP A 475 7.13 -24.33 -13.16
C ASP A 475 5.84 -23.81 -13.79
N TRP A 476 4.78 -23.70 -12.97
CA TRP A 476 3.48 -23.19 -13.37
C TRP A 476 3.15 -21.88 -12.67
N ILE A 477 2.44 -21.00 -13.39
CA ILE A 477 1.67 -19.90 -12.84
C ILE A 477 0.21 -20.27 -13.02
N TYR A 478 -0.54 -20.31 -11.91
CA TYR A 478 -1.98 -20.55 -11.88
C TYR A 478 -2.72 -19.25 -11.81
N PHE A 479 -3.79 -19.13 -12.56
CA PHE A 479 -4.71 -18.00 -12.53
C PHE A 479 -6.04 -18.47 -11.98
N TYR A 480 -6.46 -17.81 -10.90
CA TYR A 480 -7.76 -18.03 -10.26
C TYR A 480 -8.56 -16.75 -10.35
N GLU A 481 -9.74 -16.87 -10.94
CA GLU A 481 -10.65 -15.78 -11.21
C GLU A 481 -11.62 -15.60 -10.05
N ASN A 482 -11.80 -14.36 -9.63
CA ASN A 482 -12.76 -13.93 -8.65
C ASN A 482 -14.07 -13.60 -9.38
N THR A 483 -14.82 -14.60 -9.76
CA THR A 483 -16.11 -14.36 -10.41
C THR A 483 -17.08 -13.70 -9.45
N PRO A 484 -17.64 -12.53 -9.78
CA PRO A 484 -18.77 -12.00 -9.04
C PRO A 484 -19.84 -13.08 -8.97
N THR A 485 -20.36 -13.36 -7.80
CA THR A 485 -21.53 -14.23 -7.72
C THR A 485 -22.59 -13.61 -8.60
N THR A 486 -22.74 -14.08 -9.84
CA THR A 486 -23.97 -13.90 -10.59
C THR A 486 -25.04 -14.63 -9.77
N ALA A 487 -25.52 -13.92 -8.75
CA ALA A 487 -26.61 -14.38 -7.94
C ALA A 487 -27.84 -14.50 -8.86
N THR A 488 -27.99 -15.66 -9.47
CA THR A 488 -29.35 -16.19 -9.50
C THR A 488 -29.70 -16.36 -8.03
N VAL A 489 -30.30 -15.31 -7.46
CA VAL A 489 -30.78 -15.29 -6.09
C VAL A 489 -31.79 -16.44 -5.98
N THR A 490 -31.29 -17.62 -5.63
CA THR A 490 -32.09 -18.58 -4.92
C THR A 490 -32.09 -18.08 -3.48
N PRO A 491 -33.19 -17.62 -2.90
CA PRO A 491 -33.22 -17.11 -1.54
C PRO A 491 -32.92 -18.27 -0.59
N GLY A 492 -31.67 -18.38 -0.16
CA GLY A 492 -31.21 -19.42 0.74
C GLY A 492 -30.00 -18.95 1.53
N ALA A 493 -30.24 -18.46 2.72
CA ALA A 493 -29.41 -18.37 3.92
C ALA A 493 -27.97 -17.80 3.73
N GLY A 494 -27.76 -16.49 4.02
CA GLY A 494 -26.49 -16.02 4.53
C GLY A 494 -25.95 -14.67 4.09
N ALA A 495 -26.51 -13.96 3.13
CA ALA A 495 -26.04 -12.62 2.80
C ALA A 495 -26.26 -11.67 3.99
N ARG A 496 -25.20 -11.11 4.55
CA ARG A 496 -25.22 -10.09 5.62
C ARG A 496 -25.39 -8.71 5.01
N GLY A 497 -26.01 -7.78 5.73
CA GLY A 497 -26.02 -6.37 5.34
C GLY A 497 -24.65 -5.74 5.60
N THR A 498 -24.38 -4.61 4.96
CA THR A 498 -23.16 -3.80 5.20
C THR A 498 -23.49 -2.54 5.97
N LEU A 499 -22.50 -1.98 6.69
CA LEU A 499 -22.60 -0.72 7.42
C LEU A 499 -21.38 0.14 7.08
N ALA A 500 -21.57 1.20 6.32
CA ALA A 500 -20.49 2.09 5.91
C ALA A 500 -20.04 3.03 7.03
N GLN A 501 -18.82 3.53 6.93
CA GLN A 501 -18.32 4.61 7.79
C GLN A 501 -19.18 5.86 7.60
N ASN A 502 -19.53 6.51 8.71
CA ASN A 502 -20.31 7.76 8.67
C ASN A 502 -19.53 8.90 8.00
N HIS A 503 -20.22 9.73 7.25
CA HIS A 503 -19.60 10.89 6.60
C HIS A 503 -20.41 12.18 6.83
N PRO A 504 -19.71 13.27 7.23
CA PRO A 504 -18.30 13.38 7.63
C PRO A 504 -17.98 12.66 8.95
N ASN A 505 -16.70 12.28 9.15
CA ASN A 505 -16.15 11.79 10.41
C ASN A 505 -14.69 12.27 10.54
N PRO A 506 -14.33 13.12 11.53
CA PRO A 506 -15.20 13.70 12.54
C PRO A 506 -16.29 14.62 11.98
N PHE A 507 -17.40 14.82 12.74
CA PHE A 507 -18.55 15.60 12.28
C PHE A 507 -19.00 16.67 13.27
N ASN A 508 -19.71 17.70 12.76
CA ASN A 508 -20.29 18.81 13.56
C ASN A 508 -21.50 19.42 12.84
N PRO A 509 -22.70 19.41 13.41
CA PRO A 509 -23.21 18.47 14.40
C PRO A 509 -23.87 17.25 13.77
N SER A 510 -23.84 17.08 12.43
CA SER A 510 -24.59 16.08 11.68
C SER A 510 -23.69 15.21 10.82
N THR A 511 -24.01 13.93 10.76
CA THR A 511 -23.35 12.96 9.89
C THR A 511 -24.37 12.05 9.21
N ALA A 512 -24.05 11.56 8.02
CA ALA A 512 -24.80 10.54 7.32
C ALA A 512 -24.19 9.16 7.59
N ILE A 513 -25.03 8.16 7.82
CA ILE A 513 -24.66 6.76 7.99
C ILE A 513 -25.37 5.97 6.91
N ARG A 514 -24.62 5.26 6.09
CA ARG A 514 -25.14 4.40 5.04
C ARG A 514 -25.05 2.94 5.46
N PHE A 515 -26.05 2.18 5.10
CA PHE A 515 -26.05 0.74 5.25
C PHE A 515 -26.77 0.09 4.07
N GLU A 516 -26.42 -1.13 3.79
CA GLU A 516 -27.03 -1.90 2.73
C GLU A 516 -27.62 -3.20 3.28
N LEU A 517 -28.75 -3.61 2.75
CA LEU A 517 -29.43 -4.84 3.12
C LEU A 517 -29.51 -5.74 1.90
N SER A 518 -29.04 -6.96 2.02
CA SER A 518 -29.15 -7.98 0.97
C SER A 518 -30.58 -8.48 0.73
N ARG A 519 -31.45 -8.31 1.74
CA ARG A 519 -32.87 -8.63 1.68
C ARG A 519 -33.69 -7.70 2.57
N GLU A 520 -34.98 -7.65 2.36
CA GLU A 520 -35.87 -6.93 3.27
C GLU A 520 -35.76 -7.51 4.69
N ALA A 521 -35.49 -6.65 5.67
CA ALA A 521 -35.30 -7.05 7.07
C ALA A 521 -35.78 -5.99 8.06
N ASP A 522 -36.06 -6.41 9.27
CA ASP A 522 -36.26 -5.51 10.40
C ASP A 522 -34.91 -5.03 10.91
N VAL A 523 -34.69 -3.71 10.87
CA VAL A 523 -33.44 -3.04 11.18
C VAL A 523 -33.57 -2.24 12.46
N THR A 524 -32.53 -2.26 13.29
CA THR A 524 -32.30 -1.27 14.34
C THR A 524 -30.91 -0.68 14.14
N LEU A 525 -30.82 0.65 13.94
CA LEU A 525 -29.57 1.39 13.91
C LEU A 525 -29.55 2.36 15.11
N ALA A 526 -28.67 2.12 16.07
CA ALA A 526 -28.59 2.87 17.31
C ALA A 526 -27.18 3.40 17.56
N VAL A 527 -27.08 4.53 18.25
CA VAL A 527 -25.83 5.21 18.65
C VAL A 527 -25.59 4.97 20.13
N TYR A 528 -24.34 4.63 20.49
CA TYR A 528 -23.89 4.33 21.85
C TYR A 528 -22.73 5.24 22.23
N ASP A 529 -22.59 5.54 23.50
CA ASP A 529 -21.42 6.18 24.07
C ASP A 529 -20.31 5.17 24.40
N VAL A 530 -19.14 5.66 24.83
CA VAL A 530 -17.97 4.83 25.17
C VAL A 530 -18.22 3.87 26.35
N SER A 531 -19.29 4.08 27.14
CA SER A 531 -19.70 3.17 28.21
C SER A 531 -20.63 2.05 27.73
N GLY A 532 -21.03 2.08 26.45
CA GLY A 532 -22.01 1.18 25.86
C GLY A 532 -23.47 1.56 26.12
N ALA A 533 -23.75 2.77 26.67
CA ALA A 533 -25.11 3.23 26.88
C ALA A 533 -25.72 3.77 25.58
N GLU A 534 -26.95 3.33 25.22
CA GLU A 534 -27.66 3.83 24.05
C GLU A 534 -27.98 5.32 24.19
N VAL A 535 -27.44 6.12 23.28
CA VAL A 535 -27.63 7.58 23.21
C VAL A 535 -28.83 7.94 22.35
N ALA A 536 -28.96 7.31 21.20
CA ALA A 536 -30.04 7.58 20.26
C ALA A 536 -30.31 6.34 19.38
N ARG A 537 -31.57 6.15 19.00
CA ARG A 537 -31.95 5.20 17.97
C ARG A 537 -32.35 5.98 16.72
N ILE A 538 -31.55 5.84 15.67
CA ILE A 538 -31.65 6.69 14.48
C ILE A 538 -32.40 6.03 13.32
N ALA A 539 -32.53 4.69 13.34
CA ALA A 539 -33.42 3.95 12.47
C ALA A 539 -34.02 2.75 13.21
N GLN A 540 -35.30 2.44 12.96
CA GLN A 540 -35.96 1.25 13.46
C GLN A 540 -37.16 0.92 12.55
N GLY A 541 -37.29 -0.35 12.15
CA GLY A 541 -38.41 -0.85 11.36
C GLY A 541 -37.96 -1.70 10.19
N ARG A 542 -38.90 -1.99 9.29
CA ARG A 542 -38.69 -2.85 8.14
C ARG A 542 -38.17 -2.05 6.95
N TYR A 543 -37.01 -2.43 6.45
CA TYR A 543 -36.34 -1.82 5.31
C TYR A 543 -36.26 -2.81 4.14
N PRO A 544 -36.50 -2.38 2.88
CA PRO A 544 -36.33 -3.24 1.72
C PRO A 544 -34.86 -3.58 1.49
N ALA A 545 -34.55 -4.55 0.62
CA ALA A 545 -33.21 -4.79 0.11
C ALA A 545 -32.68 -3.56 -0.61
N GLY A 546 -31.35 -3.32 -0.54
CA GLY A 546 -30.66 -2.21 -1.17
C GLY A 546 -30.07 -1.21 -0.18
N SER A 547 -29.53 -0.11 -0.72
CA SER A 547 -28.80 0.91 0.02
C SER A 547 -29.72 1.91 0.72
N HIS A 548 -29.41 2.26 1.96
CA HIS A 548 -30.15 3.19 2.83
C HIS A 548 -29.22 4.21 3.45
N GLU A 549 -29.69 5.44 3.58
CA GLU A 549 -28.94 6.52 4.26
C GLU A 549 -29.80 7.07 5.41
N VAL A 550 -29.22 7.18 6.60
CA VAL A 550 -29.82 7.75 7.80
C VAL A 550 -28.90 8.82 8.37
N ARG A 551 -29.47 9.92 8.89
CA ARG A 551 -28.68 10.99 9.46
C ARG A 551 -28.80 11.05 10.98
N TRP A 552 -27.67 11.22 11.66
CA TRP A 552 -27.63 11.58 13.07
C TRP A 552 -27.18 13.04 13.24
N ASN A 553 -27.98 13.81 13.98
CA ASN A 553 -27.74 15.24 14.19
C ASN A 553 -27.04 15.54 15.53
N GLY A 554 -26.37 14.56 16.13
CA GLY A 554 -25.65 14.73 17.39
C GLY A 554 -26.57 15.02 18.59
N VAL A 555 -27.77 14.41 18.63
CA VAL A 555 -28.74 14.57 19.73
C VAL A 555 -29.08 13.21 20.35
N ASP A 556 -29.33 13.20 21.65
CA ASP A 556 -29.81 12.04 22.39
C ASP A 556 -31.30 11.75 22.12
N ALA A 557 -31.83 10.65 22.65
CA ALA A 557 -33.22 10.26 22.53
C ALA A 557 -34.23 11.26 23.13
N ARG A 558 -33.75 12.21 23.96
CA ARG A 558 -34.56 13.28 24.56
C ARG A 558 -34.45 14.61 23.81
N GLY A 559 -33.67 14.66 22.72
CA GLY A 559 -33.44 15.85 21.92
C GLY A 559 -32.33 16.76 22.46
N ASN A 560 -31.60 16.38 23.50
CA ASN A 560 -30.47 17.16 24.00
C ASN A 560 -29.24 16.90 23.14
N ARG A 561 -28.38 17.94 23.00
CA ARG A 561 -27.11 17.79 22.25
C ARG A 561 -26.16 16.86 22.98
N ALA A 562 -25.68 15.84 22.27
CA ALA A 562 -24.64 14.96 22.74
C ALA A 562 -23.32 15.73 22.97
N ALA A 563 -22.48 15.29 23.89
CA ALA A 563 -21.17 15.90 24.16
C ALA A 563 -20.19 15.64 23.01
N SER A 564 -19.16 16.49 22.84
CA SER A 564 -18.04 16.13 21.95
C SER A 564 -17.36 14.88 22.48
N GLY A 565 -17.00 13.94 21.61
CA GLY A 565 -16.38 12.68 22.01
C GLY A 565 -16.57 11.56 20.98
N VAL A 566 -16.11 10.39 21.36
CA VAL A 566 -16.24 9.17 20.58
C VAL A 566 -17.60 8.52 20.85
N TYR A 567 -18.24 8.08 19.80
CA TYR A 567 -19.49 7.34 19.80
C TYR A 567 -19.36 6.11 18.90
N PHE A 568 -20.23 5.13 19.12
CA PHE A 568 -20.36 3.96 18.26
C PHE A 568 -21.78 3.92 17.71
N TYR A 569 -21.94 3.47 16.48
CA TYR A 569 -23.26 3.15 15.94
C TYR A 569 -23.30 1.70 15.50
N ARG A 570 -24.42 1.04 15.79
CA ARG A 570 -24.61 -0.40 15.61
C ARG A 570 -25.84 -0.67 14.79
N LEU A 571 -25.67 -1.42 13.72
CA LEU A 571 -26.73 -1.93 12.86
C LEU A 571 -27.06 -3.36 13.27
N LEU A 572 -28.30 -3.58 13.66
CA LEU A 572 -28.83 -4.89 14.00
C LEU A 572 -29.95 -5.27 13.03
N SER A 573 -29.90 -6.48 12.46
CA SER A 573 -30.99 -7.13 11.77
C SER A 573 -30.94 -8.65 12.03
N GLU A 574 -31.84 -9.44 11.44
CA GLU A 574 -31.89 -10.90 11.69
C GLU A 574 -30.53 -11.60 11.48
N ASN A 575 -29.71 -11.14 10.51
CA ASN A 575 -28.43 -11.77 10.15
C ASN A 575 -27.26 -10.76 10.13
N THR A 576 -27.47 -9.52 10.63
CA THR A 576 -26.45 -8.46 10.58
C THR A 576 -26.30 -7.87 11.97
N ASP A 577 -25.06 -7.82 12.46
CA ASP A 577 -24.66 -7.15 13.71
C ASP A 577 -23.33 -6.46 13.45
N LEU A 578 -23.38 -5.20 13.04
CA LEU A 578 -22.21 -4.42 12.63
C LEU A 578 -22.11 -3.15 13.47
N THR A 579 -20.91 -2.83 13.91
CA THR A 579 -20.62 -1.63 14.74
C THR A 579 -19.49 -0.84 14.11
N ARG A 580 -19.64 0.50 14.08
CA ARG A 580 -18.62 1.44 13.62
C ARG A 580 -18.41 2.56 14.64
N LYS A 581 -17.22 3.14 14.64
CA LYS A 581 -16.82 4.27 15.51
C LYS A 581 -17.03 5.60 14.77
N MET A 582 -17.43 6.66 15.49
CA MET A 582 -17.52 8.02 14.96
C MET A 582 -17.11 9.05 16.02
N VAL A 583 -16.71 10.23 15.57
CA VAL A 583 -16.25 11.33 16.45
C VAL A 583 -17.09 12.57 16.21
N LEU A 584 -17.77 13.03 17.29
CA LEU A 584 -18.51 14.30 17.30
C LEU A 584 -17.61 15.42 17.83
N LEU A 585 -17.45 16.46 17.04
CA LEU A 585 -16.80 17.72 17.44
C LEU A 585 -17.85 18.82 17.61
N LYS A 586 -17.62 19.76 18.53
CA LYS A 586 -18.45 20.97 18.70
C LYS A 586 -17.72 22.20 18.24
#